data_9919f7be52df50955ce9c7471e963bbf
#
_entry.id   9919f7be52df50955ce9c7471e963bbf
#
_cell.length_a   1.000
_cell.length_b   1.000
_cell.length_c   1.000
_cell.angle_alpha   90.00
_cell.angle_beta   90.00
_cell.angle_gamma   90.00
#
_symmetry.space_group_name_H-M   'P 1'
#
loop_
_entity.id
_entity.type
_entity.pdbx_description
1 polymer ?
#
loop_
_entity_poly.entity_id
_entity_poly.type
_entity_poly.pdbx_seq_one_letter_code
_entity_poly.pdbx_strand_id
1 'polypeptide(L)'
;MLQSYIKNLNTQYTSGKATEHSYRPLLKTLLETLLPKLNIINEPKRQACGAPDYILTHADLPIGFIETKDINDKDLKGEKSKNGNKEQFDRYKKSLSNLIFTDYLTFHFYRNEELLLSVTIAKVTDKGITPLPENFDTFLTYIQNFGSFEPSGIAKAEDLVTLMAAKAQLLSKIIEKALTEDHSKGIQTDLTDQLTAFSNVLIHDISPKDFADMYAQTITYGLFTARYHDPTLPTFSRQEAYQLLPASNPFLKKLFGYIAGMEVDTRISWVIDDLVQMYLACDVAQMLASYGKDETKDPIVHFYEDFLEVFEKKTRKDRGVWYTPLPIVNFMVRTLDTLLKEQFNLPQGIADTSKIKVQTQQDNKVAGFDIEEKEYHRVQILDPATGTGTFLAQIIEYIAQQFASQQGIWQNYVQEHLLPRLNGFELLMASYAIAHLKLDMLPLSNTNPPEHQPHTNIPDQLPRRTHPRPLTTPRPMALRRSQPHQA
;
A
#
# COMPACT_ATOMS: atom_id res chain seq x y z
N MET A 1 0.75 43.44 2.96
CA MET A 1 0.10 42.12 3.00
C MET A 1 0.06 41.57 4.42
N LEU A 2 1.20 41.19 5.04
CA LEU A 2 1.25 40.60 6.40
C LEU A 2 0.64 41.51 7.47
N GLN A 3 0.86 42.84 7.40
CA GLN A 3 0.22 43.78 8.32
C GLN A 3 -1.31 43.75 8.23
N SER A 4 -1.88 43.62 7.02
CA SER A 4 -3.32 43.48 6.82
C SER A 4 -3.85 42.16 7.38
N TYR A 5 -3.12 41.07 7.16
CA TYR A 5 -3.44 39.75 7.74
C TYR A 5 -3.50 39.79 9.27
N ILE A 6 -2.44 40.34 9.91
CA ILE A 6 -2.38 40.48 11.37
C ILE A 6 -3.47 41.40 11.91
N LYS A 7 -3.79 42.52 11.20
CA LYS A 7 -4.89 43.39 11.57
C LYS A 7 -6.23 42.65 11.57
N ASN A 8 -6.50 41.85 10.55
CA ASN A 8 -7.73 41.06 10.45
C ASN A 8 -7.79 39.98 11.53
N LEU A 9 -6.67 39.31 11.82
CA LEU A 9 -6.57 38.37 12.94
C LEU A 9 -6.89 39.06 14.27
N ASN A 10 -6.31 40.23 14.51
CA ASN A 10 -6.55 41.00 15.73
C ASN A 10 -8.02 41.37 15.89
N THR A 11 -8.69 41.78 14.81
CA THR A 11 -10.12 42.10 14.82
C THR A 11 -10.97 40.91 15.25
N GLN A 12 -10.66 39.73 14.75
CA GLN A 12 -11.36 38.53 15.15
C GLN A 12 -11.00 38.10 16.57
N TYR A 13 -9.73 38.14 16.94
CA TYR A 13 -9.25 37.77 18.26
C TYR A 13 -9.89 38.60 19.37
N THR A 14 -9.92 39.94 19.19
CA THR A 14 -10.49 40.85 20.16
C THR A 14 -12.00 40.78 20.28
N SER A 15 -12.70 40.13 19.34
CA SER A 15 -14.15 39.87 19.45
C SER A 15 -14.51 38.90 20.60
N GLY A 16 -13.54 38.12 21.09
CA GLY A 16 -13.73 37.15 22.16
C GLY A 16 -14.59 35.94 21.80
N LYS A 17 -15.03 35.84 20.51
CA LYS A 17 -15.90 34.76 20.01
C LYS A 17 -15.21 33.86 19.00
N ALA A 18 -13.98 34.18 18.62
CA ALA A 18 -13.24 33.45 17.61
C ALA A 18 -12.67 32.14 18.18
N THR A 19 -12.72 31.10 17.38
CA THR A 19 -12.08 29.79 17.60
C THR A 19 -11.07 29.54 16.50
N GLU A 20 -10.29 28.48 16.60
CA GLU A 20 -9.35 28.03 15.56
C GLU A 20 -9.96 28.09 14.14
N HIS A 21 -11.18 27.59 13.96
CA HIS A 21 -11.87 27.61 12.66
C HIS A 21 -12.16 29.03 12.14
N SER A 22 -12.30 30.02 13.03
CA SER A 22 -12.57 31.38 12.63
C SER A 22 -11.38 32.04 11.93
N TYR A 23 -10.16 31.64 12.24
CA TYR A 23 -8.93 32.19 11.67
C TYR A 23 -8.53 31.58 10.34
N ARG A 24 -9.01 30.35 10.04
CA ARG A 24 -8.63 29.59 8.85
C ARG A 24 -8.84 30.35 7.53
N PRO A 25 -9.98 31.03 7.27
CA PRO A 25 -10.16 31.78 6.03
C PRO A 25 -9.11 32.88 5.82
N LEU A 26 -8.64 33.52 6.92
CA LEU A 26 -7.63 34.57 6.84
C LEU A 26 -6.27 33.99 6.41
N LEU A 27 -5.88 32.86 6.99
CA LEU A 27 -4.64 32.16 6.61
C LEU A 27 -4.72 31.68 5.16
N LYS A 28 -5.86 31.11 4.74
CA LYS A 28 -6.07 30.70 3.35
C LYS A 28 -5.83 31.87 2.38
N THR A 29 -6.47 33.01 2.61
CA THR A 29 -6.31 34.21 1.76
C THR A 29 -4.86 34.65 1.70
N LEU A 30 -4.15 34.65 2.84
CA LEU A 30 -2.72 34.96 2.88
C LEU A 30 -1.91 34.00 2.00
N LEU A 31 -2.12 32.69 2.15
CA LEU A 31 -1.41 31.67 1.40
C LEU A 31 -1.70 31.76 -0.11
N GLU A 32 -2.95 31.92 -0.52
CA GLU A 32 -3.33 32.11 -1.93
C GLU A 32 -2.66 33.33 -2.56
N THR A 33 -2.47 34.39 -1.76
CA THR A 33 -1.78 35.60 -2.23
C THR A 33 -0.27 35.40 -2.34
N LEU A 34 0.33 34.67 -1.41
CA LEU A 34 1.79 34.41 -1.40
C LEU A 34 2.20 33.31 -2.37
N LEU A 35 1.32 32.33 -2.64
CA LEU A 35 1.57 31.14 -3.44
C LEU A 35 0.53 31.00 -4.58
N PRO A 36 0.46 31.96 -5.53
CA PRO A 36 -0.63 32.03 -6.52
C PRO A 36 -0.65 30.89 -7.54
N LYS A 37 0.42 30.09 -7.61
CA LYS A 37 0.51 28.92 -8.51
C LYS A 37 -0.05 27.64 -7.88
N LEU A 38 -0.37 27.68 -6.59
CA LEU A 38 -0.84 26.53 -5.85
C LEU A 38 -2.34 26.60 -5.60
N ASN A 39 -2.98 25.43 -5.63
CA ASN A 39 -4.33 25.31 -5.12
C ASN A 39 -4.29 24.99 -3.62
N ILE A 40 -5.00 25.76 -2.81
CA ILE A 40 -5.00 25.65 -1.35
C ILE A 40 -6.34 25.10 -0.89
N ILE A 41 -6.34 23.83 -0.53
CA ILE A 41 -7.51 23.13 -0.03
C ILE A 41 -7.54 23.32 1.49
N ASN A 42 -8.53 24.06 1.97
CA ASN A 42 -8.80 24.23 3.39
C ASN A 42 -9.94 23.28 3.77
N GLU A 43 -9.80 22.61 4.90
CA GLU A 43 -10.76 21.63 5.40
C GLU A 43 -11.15 20.61 4.32
N PRO A 44 -10.27 19.68 3.96
CA PRO A 44 -10.70 18.54 3.16
C PRO A 44 -11.94 17.95 3.84
N LYS A 45 -13.02 17.80 3.07
CA LYS A 45 -14.32 17.36 3.57
C LYS A 45 -14.12 16.23 4.58
N ARG A 46 -14.56 16.45 5.86
CA ARG A 46 -14.51 15.47 6.98
C ARG A 46 -13.16 15.37 7.71
N GLN A 47 -12.66 16.49 8.24
CA GLN A 47 -11.49 16.61 9.12
C GLN A 47 -11.43 15.65 10.32
N ALA A 48 -12.56 15.18 10.82
CA ALA A 48 -12.61 14.22 11.94
C ALA A 48 -11.73 12.97 11.73
N CYS A 49 -11.40 12.66 10.48
CA CYS A 49 -10.59 11.51 10.11
C CYS A 49 -9.07 11.69 10.22
N GLY A 50 -8.59 12.92 10.57
CA GLY A 50 -7.16 13.17 10.84
C GLY A 50 -6.35 13.64 9.63
N ALA A 51 -6.99 14.31 8.65
CA ALA A 51 -6.28 15.06 7.62
C ALA A 51 -5.74 16.39 8.19
N PRO A 52 -4.62 16.94 7.64
CA PRO A 52 -4.16 18.28 7.95
C PRO A 52 -5.18 19.34 7.56
N ASP A 53 -5.15 20.48 8.23
CA ASP A 53 -6.11 21.58 8.01
C ASP A 53 -6.02 22.17 6.60
N TYR A 54 -4.81 22.18 6.02
CA TYR A 54 -4.61 22.61 4.64
C TYR A 54 -3.71 21.64 3.89
N ILE A 55 -4.09 21.42 2.64
CA ILE A 55 -3.28 20.69 1.66
C ILE A 55 -3.00 21.66 0.51
N LEU A 56 -1.73 21.86 0.21
CA LEU A 56 -1.28 22.67 -0.92
C LEU A 56 -0.94 21.74 -2.08
N THR A 57 -1.59 21.95 -3.24
CA THR A 57 -1.38 21.10 -4.41
C THR A 57 -0.86 21.91 -5.60
N HIS A 58 -0.02 21.26 -6.40
CA HIS A 58 0.39 21.72 -7.71
C HIS A 58 0.02 20.66 -8.75
N ALA A 59 -0.74 21.02 -9.78
CA ALA A 59 -1.28 20.05 -10.75
C ALA A 59 -1.96 18.83 -10.08
N ASP A 60 -2.79 19.11 -9.06
CA ASP A 60 -3.53 18.14 -8.24
C ASP A 60 -2.69 17.24 -7.34
N LEU A 61 -1.38 17.40 -7.32
CA LEU A 61 -0.50 16.62 -6.48
C LEU A 61 -0.09 17.38 -5.21
N PRO A 62 -0.18 16.79 -4.01
CA PRO A 62 0.19 17.45 -2.76
C PRO A 62 1.67 17.78 -2.71
N ILE A 63 2.01 19.01 -2.37
CA ILE A 63 3.40 19.45 -2.20
C ILE A 63 3.67 20.00 -0.80
N GLY A 64 2.64 20.28 -0.02
CA GLY A 64 2.79 20.82 1.32
C GLY A 64 1.54 20.70 2.16
N PHE A 65 1.72 20.61 3.46
CA PHE A 65 0.67 20.39 4.44
C PHE A 65 0.78 21.40 5.57
N ILE A 66 -0.35 21.88 6.08
CA ILE A 66 -0.36 22.81 7.21
C ILE A 66 -1.40 22.33 8.22
N GLU A 67 -0.98 22.20 9.46
CA GLU A 67 -1.84 21.96 10.61
C GLU A 67 -1.89 23.21 11.48
N THR A 68 -3.09 23.64 11.85
CA THR A 68 -3.31 24.81 12.70
C THR A 68 -3.72 24.43 14.12
N LYS A 69 -3.49 25.31 15.06
CA LYS A 69 -3.94 25.24 16.44
C LYS A 69 -4.46 26.60 16.89
N ASP A 70 -5.17 26.65 17.99
CA ASP A 70 -5.63 27.92 18.56
C ASP A 70 -4.46 28.88 18.82
N ILE A 71 -4.74 30.19 18.71
CA ILE A 71 -3.75 31.20 19.00
C ILE A 71 -3.23 31.05 20.42
N ASN A 72 -1.91 31.07 20.59
CA ASN A 72 -1.18 30.77 21.83
C ASN A 72 -1.33 29.31 22.31
N ASP A 73 -1.48 28.35 21.44
CA ASP A 73 -1.41 26.95 21.82
C ASP A 73 -0.11 26.66 22.58
N LYS A 74 -0.24 26.02 23.75
CA LYS A 74 0.89 25.76 24.67
C LYS A 74 1.76 24.59 24.25
N ASP A 75 1.38 23.89 23.17
CA ASP A 75 2.07 22.71 22.67
C ASP A 75 2.21 22.70 21.14
N LEU A 76 2.42 23.88 20.56
CA LEU A 76 2.60 24.03 19.11
C LEU A 76 3.83 23.26 18.56
N LYS A 77 4.76 22.82 19.44
CA LYS A 77 5.87 21.96 19.08
C LYS A 77 5.55 20.47 19.17
N GLY A 78 4.42 20.10 19.79
CA GLY A 78 3.99 18.74 19.97
C GLY A 78 4.88 17.95 20.93
N GLU A 79 5.23 18.53 22.08
CA GLU A 79 6.09 17.90 23.11
C GLU A 79 5.28 17.15 24.18
N LYS A 80 4.00 17.53 24.37
CA LYS A 80 3.16 16.99 25.45
C LYS A 80 2.40 15.74 25.00
N SER A 81 2.58 14.66 25.76
CA SER A 81 1.90 13.38 25.49
C SER A 81 0.47 13.30 26.06
N LYS A 82 0.18 13.98 27.18
CA LYS A 82 -1.17 14.04 27.77
C LYS A 82 -1.81 15.39 27.46
N ASN A 83 -3.00 15.35 26.86
CA ASN A 83 -3.75 16.54 26.45
C ASN A 83 -2.94 17.53 25.59
N GLY A 84 -2.03 17.02 24.75
CA GLY A 84 -1.20 17.79 23.84
C GLY A 84 -1.20 17.22 22.43
N ASN A 85 -0.40 17.84 21.57
CA ASN A 85 -0.39 17.56 20.14
C ASN A 85 0.60 16.46 19.72
N LYS A 86 1.35 15.87 20.66
CA LYS A 86 2.50 15.02 20.37
C LYS A 86 2.19 13.85 19.43
N GLU A 87 1.15 13.07 19.72
CA GLU A 87 0.83 11.89 18.91
C GLU A 87 0.45 12.27 17.46
N GLN A 88 -0.32 13.33 17.29
CA GLN A 88 -0.73 13.82 15.97
C GLN A 88 0.47 14.40 15.21
N PHE A 89 1.28 15.22 15.87
CA PHE A 89 2.41 15.90 15.26
C PHE A 89 3.55 14.94 14.91
N ASP A 90 3.86 13.97 15.78
CA ASP A 90 4.86 12.93 15.48
C ASP A 90 4.44 12.08 14.28
N ARG A 91 3.14 11.76 14.18
CA ARG A 91 2.60 11.06 13.01
C ARG A 91 2.75 11.86 11.73
N TYR A 92 2.39 13.15 11.76
CA TYR A 92 2.51 14.02 10.57
C TYR A 92 3.96 14.25 10.17
N LYS A 93 4.86 14.52 11.13
CA LYS A 93 6.29 14.68 10.83
C LYS A 93 6.87 13.47 10.11
N LYS A 94 6.53 12.25 10.55
CA LYS A 94 7.01 11.00 9.93
C LYS A 94 6.43 10.71 8.55
N SER A 95 5.20 11.17 8.30
CA SER A 95 4.47 10.80 7.08
C SER A 95 4.50 11.87 6.00
N LEU A 96 4.70 13.14 6.36
CA LEU A 96 4.56 14.28 5.47
C LEU A 96 5.90 15.01 5.32
N SER A 97 6.42 15.01 4.11
CA SER A 97 7.79 15.50 3.83
C SER A 97 7.94 17.02 3.93
N ASN A 98 6.86 17.77 3.74
CA ASN A 98 6.87 19.25 3.75
C ASN A 98 5.67 19.75 4.56
N LEU A 99 5.91 20.22 5.79
CA LEU A 99 4.86 20.42 6.79
C LEU A 99 5.06 21.72 7.57
N ILE A 100 3.98 22.43 7.85
CA ILE A 100 3.95 23.58 8.76
C ILE A 100 2.99 23.29 9.91
N PHE A 101 3.44 23.54 11.16
CA PHE A 101 2.55 23.72 12.30
C PHE A 101 2.45 25.19 12.65
N THR A 102 1.23 25.69 12.88
CA THR A 102 1.03 27.11 13.17
C THR A 102 -0.15 27.37 14.12
N ASP A 103 -0.01 28.38 14.93
CA ASP A 103 -1.08 29.03 15.68
C ASP A 103 -1.50 30.38 15.05
N TYR A 104 -1.30 30.52 13.73
CA TYR A 104 -1.54 31.74 12.92
C TYR A 104 -0.56 32.86 13.18
N LEU A 105 0.20 32.86 14.29
CA LEU A 105 1.19 33.85 14.67
C LEU A 105 2.62 33.31 14.57
N THR A 106 2.81 32.08 14.96
CA THR A 106 4.08 31.35 14.91
C THR A 106 3.98 30.23 13.92
N PHE A 107 5.00 30.07 13.08
CA PHE A 107 5.08 29.05 12.05
C PHE A 107 6.33 28.19 12.26
N HIS A 108 6.15 26.88 12.42
CA HIS A 108 7.20 25.89 12.48
C HIS A 108 7.27 25.14 11.16
N PHE A 109 8.32 25.36 10.39
CA PHE A 109 8.55 24.73 9.09
C PHE A 109 9.36 23.45 9.28
N TYR A 110 8.80 22.32 8.84
CA TYR A 110 9.44 21.02 8.88
C TYR A 110 9.66 20.48 7.47
N ARG A 111 10.79 19.78 7.29
CA ARG A 111 11.08 19.00 6.08
C ARG A 111 11.71 17.68 6.48
N ASN A 112 11.12 16.56 6.02
CA ASN A 112 11.58 15.21 6.35
C ASN A 112 11.88 15.03 7.86
N GLU A 113 10.90 15.35 8.70
CA GLU A 113 10.95 15.34 10.18
C GLU A 113 11.80 16.46 10.82
N GLU A 114 12.70 17.11 10.08
CA GLU A 114 13.59 18.13 10.62
C GLU A 114 12.94 19.51 10.70
N LEU A 115 13.09 20.19 11.82
CA LEU A 115 12.66 21.58 11.98
C LEU A 115 13.64 22.53 11.28
N LEU A 116 13.22 23.09 10.14
CA LEU A 116 14.04 24.04 9.39
C LEU A 116 14.05 25.45 10.02
N LEU A 117 12.88 25.90 10.47
CA LEU A 117 12.71 27.24 11.03
C LEU A 117 11.50 27.28 11.95
N SER A 118 11.63 28.11 13.00
CA SER A 118 10.53 28.60 13.81
C SER A 118 10.51 30.11 13.72
N VAL A 119 9.44 30.70 13.17
CA VAL A 119 9.32 32.16 13.00
C VAL A 119 7.99 32.63 13.52
N THR A 120 8.01 33.68 14.34
CA THR A 120 6.82 34.37 14.89
C THR A 120 6.64 35.73 14.23
N ILE A 121 5.52 35.93 13.52
CA ILE A 121 5.23 37.16 12.78
C ILE A 121 4.41 38.16 13.60
N ALA A 122 3.78 37.73 14.69
CA ALA A 122 3.04 38.56 15.61
C ALA A 122 2.95 37.88 16.99
N LYS A 123 2.67 38.67 18.03
CA LYS A 123 2.50 38.18 19.41
C LYS A 123 1.24 38.78 20.04
N VAL A 124 0.66 38.03 20.97
CA VAL A 124 -0.45 38.50 21.79
C VAL A 124 0.11 39.39 22.91
N THR A 125 -0.49 40.56 23.09
CA THR A 125 -0.21 41.55 24.15
C THR A 125 -1.51 41.99 24.81
N ASP A 126 -1.43 42.79 25.85
CA ASP A 126 -2.61 43.36 26.52
C ASP A 126 -3.49 44.22 25.57
N LYS A 127 -2.90 44.68 24.45
CA LYS A 127 -3.60 45.47 23.42
C LYS A 127 -4.12 44.63 22.25
N GLY A 128 -4.07 43.29 22.36
CA GLY A 128 -4.40 42.37 21.30
C GLY A 128 -3.16 41.87 20.55
N ILE A 129 -3.32 41.49 19.27
CA ILE A 129 -2.23 40.91 18.46
C ILE A 129 -1.37 42.06 17.87
N THR A 130 -0.10 42.06 18.20
CA THR A 130 0.89 43.05 17.77
C THR A 130 1.85 42.44 16.76
N PRO A 131 2.07 43.05 15.57
CA PRO A 131 2.98 42.53 14.56
C PRO A 131 4.44 42.62 15.00
N LEU A 132 5.29 41.71 14.44
CA LEU A 132 6.74 41.70 14.54
C LEU A 132 7.36 41.83 13.14
N PRO A 133 7.43 43.09 12.63
CA PRO A 133 7.84 43.37 11.24
C PRO A 133 9.26 42.86 10.91
N GLU A 134 10.13 42.78 11.90
CA GLU A 134 11.51 42.28 11.78
C GLU A 134 11.58 40.84 11.31
N ASN A 135 10.51 40.05 11.45
CA ASN A 135 10.44 38.66 11.06
C ASN A 135 9.74 38.40 9.70
N PHE A 136 9.20 39.47 9.09
CA PHE A 136 8.38 39.34 7.88
C PHE A 136 9.16 38.82 6.68
N ASP A 137 10.35 39.32 6.42
CA ASP A 137 11.17 38.89 5.29
C ASP A 137 11.60 37.41 5.44
N THR A 138 11.94 37.00 6.66
CA THR A 138 12.26 35.62 6.97
C THR A 138 11.07 34.70 6.70
N PHE A 139 9.87 35.07 7.19
CA PHE A 139 8.65 34.33 6.93
C PHE A 139 8.34 34.24 5.43
N LEU A 140 8.42 35.35 4.70
CA LEU A 140 8.15 35.39 3.24
C LEU A 140 9.10 34.51 2.46
N THR A 141 10.39 34.48 2.82
CA THR A 141 11.38 33.59 2.19
C THR A 141 11.03 32.13 2.41
N TYR A 142 10.72 31.75 3.64
CA TYR A 142 10.45 30.34 3.97
C TYR A 142 9.10 29.85 3.44
N ILE A 143 8.06 30.68 3.41
CA ILE A 143 6.79 30.29 2.82
C ILE A 143 6.89 30.08 1.30
N GLN A 144 7.70 30.89 0.60
CA GLN A 144 7.98 30.69 -0.82
C GLN A 144 8.77 29.40 -1.07
N ASN A 145 9.80 29.11 -0.26
CA ASN A 145 10.55 27.86 -0.31
C ASN A 145 9.67 26.64 0.00
N PHE A 146 8.71 26.80 0.90
CA PHE A 146 7.72 25.78 1.20
C PHE A 146 6.82 25.49 -0.01
N GLY A 147 6.35 26.53 -0.67
CA GLY A 147 5.48 26.41 -1.84
C GLY A 147 6.19 25.99 -3.14
N SER A 148 7.53 26.06 -3.19
CA SER A 148 8.34 25.59 -4.30
C SER A 148 9.01 24.24 -4.02
N PHE A 149 8.52 23.51 -3.03
CA PHE A 149 9.07 22.21 -2.67
C PHE A 149 8.85 21.19 -3.80
N GLU A 150 9.92 20.63 -4.27
CA GLU A 150 9.92 19.44 -5.10
C GLU A 150 10.49 18.29 -4.25
N PRO A 151 9.79 17.14 -4.14
CA PRO A 151 10.33 15.99 -3.45
C PRO A 151 11.73 15.67 -4.01
N SER A 152 12.75 15.74 -3.18
CA SER A 152 14.10 15.32 -3.59
C SER A 152 14.07 13.82 -3.83
N GLY A 153 14.72 13.35 -4.90
CA GLY A 153 14.75 11.94 -5.25
C GLY A 153 15.18 11.08 -4.05
N ILE A 154 14.39 10.07 -3.73
CA ILE A 154 14.69 9.09 -2.69
C ILE A 154 15.69 8.12 -3.32
N ALA A 155 16.93 8.15 -2.84
CA ALA A 155 18.02 7.38 -3.44
C ALA A 155 18.27 6.04 -2.74
N LYS A 156 17.85 5.89 -1.47
CA LYS A 156 18.10 4.70 -0.67
C LYS A 156 16.82 3.91 -0.42
N ALA A 157 16.90 2.59 -0.51
CA ALA A 157 15.79 1.70 -0.28
C ALA A 157 15.26 1.77 1.17
N GLU A 158 16.15 1.93 2.15
CA GLU A 158 15.78 2.03 3.57
C GLU A 158 14.96 3.31 3.85
N ASP A 159 15.30 4.42 3.19
CA ASP A 159 14.53 5.67 3.31
C ASP A 159 13.14 5.51 2.68
N LEU A 160 13.05 4.84 1.53
CA LEU A 160 11.78 4.51 0.89
C LEU A 160 10.91 3.62 1.78
N VAL A 161 11.47 2.54 2.34
CA VAL A 161 10.78 1.64 3.28
C VAL A 161 10.18 2.42 4.45
N THR A 162 10.98 3.29 5.07
CA THR A 162 10.55 4.07 6.23
C THR A 162 9.41 5.01 5.89
N LEU A 163 9.53 5.72 4.77
CA LEU A 163 8.51 6.67 4.32
C LEU A 163 7.23 5.97 3.85
N MET A 164 7.35 4.86 3.11
CA MET A 164 6.22 4.01 2.72
C MET A 164 5.43 3.53 3.94
N ALA A 165 6.13 3.00 4.94
CA ALA A 165 5.50 2.48 6.16
C ALA A 165 4.79 3.59 6.94
N ALA A 166 5.41 4.78 7.06
CA ALA A 166 4.80 5.91 7.74
C ALA A 166 3.51 6.40 7.02
N LYS A 167 3.55 6.50 5.68
CA LYS A 167 2.38 6.90 4.87
C LYS A 167 1.28 5.82 4.91
N ALA A 168 1.63 4.54 4.85
CA ALA A 168 0.69 3.44 4.98
C ALA A 168 0.02 3.43 6.37
N GLN A 169 0.78 3.67 7.45
CA GLN A 169 0.23 3.82 8.80
C GLN A 169 -0.73 5.02 8.92
N LEU A 170 -0.39 6.14 8.28
CA LEU A 170 -1.27 7.30 8.22
C LEU A 170 -2.58 6.96 7.48
N LEU A 171 -2.48 6.32 6.32
CA LEU A 171 -3.63 5.89 5.53
C LEU A 171 -4.52 4.92 6.31
N SER A 172 -3.95 3.90 6.96
CA SER A 172 -4.68 2.96 7.81
C SER A 172 -5.44 3.68 8.93
N LYS A 173 -4.80 4.59 9.65
CA LYS A 173 -5.43 5.37 10.72
C LYS A 173 -6.61 6.20 10.23
N ILE A 174 -6.50 6.80 9.04
CA ILE A 174 -7.58 7.58 8.44
C ILE A 174 -8.75 6.68 8.06
N ILE A 175 -8.49 5.54 7.45
CA ILE A 175 -9.52 4.56 7.08
C ILE A 175 -10.24 4.03 8.34
N GLU A 176 -9.50 3.62 9.37
CA GLU A 176 -10.07 3.12 10.63
C GLU A 176 -11.00 4.16 11.26
N LYS A 177 -10.55 5.43 11.33
CA LYS A 177 -11.37 6.53 11.85
C LYS A 177 -12.62 6.78 10.99
N ALA A 178 -12.45 6.81 9.66
CA ALA A 178 -13.54 7.01 8.73
C ALA A 178 -14.63 5.95 8.89
N LEU A 179 -14.24 4.68 8.94
CA LEU A 179 -15.15 3.56 9.15
C LEU A 179 -15.85 3.61 10.51
N THR A 180 -15.11 3.95 11.58
CA THR A 180 -15.67 4.11 12.93
C THR A 180 -16.69 5.23 12.99
N GLU A 181 -16.40 6.35 12.35
CA GLU A 181 -17.31 7.50 12.27
C GLU A 181 -18.56 7.17 11.44
N ASP A 182 -18.39 6.57 10.28
CA ASP A 182 -19.50 6.17 9.40
C ASP A 182 -20.43 5.19 10.12
N HIS A 183 -19.88 4.19 10.82
CA HIS A 183 -20.65 3.25 11.61
C HIS A 183 -21.43 3.96 12.75
N SER A 184 -20.79 4.88 13.47
CA SER A 184 -21.42 5.61 14.59
C SER A 184 -22.57 6.50 14.13
N LYS A 185 -22.52 7.01 12.90
CA LYS A 185 -23.52 7.90 12.29
C LYS A 185 -24.52 7.16 11.40
N GLY A 186 -24.36 5.85 11.20
CA GLY A 186 -25.19 5.06 10.29
C GLY A 186 -25.09 5.51 8.82
N ILE A 187 -23.91 6.02 8.41
CA ILE A 187 -23.68 6.49 7.05
C ILE A 187 -23.03 5.37 6.23
N GLN A 188 -23.61 5.09 5.07
CA GLN A 188 -23.02 4.19 4.09
C GLN A 188 -22.12 4.97 3.13
N THR A 189 -20.89 4.51 2.98
CA THR A 189 -19.86 5.09 2.10
C THR A 189 -19.17 3.99 1.33
N ASP A 190 -18.40 4.35 0.28
CA ASP A 190 -17.64 3.38 -0.49
C ASP A 190 -16.68 2.54 0.38
N LEU A 191 -16.09 3.14 1.42
CA LEU A 191 -15.24 2.41 2.37
C LEU A 191 -16.04 1.38 3.17
N THR A 192 -17.26 1.69 3.61
CA THR A 192 -18.13 0.73 4.32
C THR A 192 -18.61 -0.39 3.40
N ASP A 193 -18.87 -0.07 2.12
CA ASP A 193 -19.25 -1.07 1.12
C ASP A 193 -18.11 -2.03 0.82
N GLN A 194 -16.88 -1.50 0.71
CA GLN A 194 -15.69 -2.31 0.53
C GLN A 194 -15.40 -3.19 1.75
N LEU A 195 -15.51 -2.67 2.97
CA LEU A 195 -15.40 -3.47 4.19
C LEU A 195 -16.43 -4.61 4.17
N THR A 196 -17.69 -4.31 3.81
CA THR A 196 -18.77 -5.31 3.74
C THR A 196 -18.48 -6.36 2.66
N ALA A 197 -18.00 -5.95 1.49
CA ALA A 197 -17.62 -6.88 0.42
C ALA A 197 -16.46 -7.80 0.85
N PHE A 198 -15.47 -7.26 1.55
CA PHE A 198 -14.38 -8.03 2.13
C PHE A 198 -14.87 -9.02 3.18
N SER A 199 -15.71 -8.59 4.11
CA SER A 199 -16.30 -9.44 5.14
C SER A 199 -17.06 -10.60 4.53
N ASN A 200 -17.84 -10.36 3.49
CA ASN A 200 -18.66 -11.40 2.85
C ASN A 200 -17.84 -12.44 2.05
N VAL A 201 -16.69 -12.05 1.53
CA VAL A 201 -15.93 -12.89 0.58
C VAL A 201 -14.70 -13.51 1.22
N LEU A 202 -14.00 -12.79 2.11
CA LEU A 202 -12.66 -13.17 2.59
C LEU A 202 -12.63 -13.53 4.07
N ILE A 203 -12.99 -12.61 4.95
CA ILE A 203 -12.86 -12.77 6.41
C ILE A 203 -14.15 -12.26 7.06
N HIS A 204 -15.05 -13.17 7.45
CA HIS A 204 -16.38 -12.81 7.94
C HIS A 204 -16.38 -11.84 9.14
N ASP A 205 -15.39 -11.93 10.02
CA ASP A 205 -15.32 -11.15 11.26
C ASP A 205 -14.15 -10.13 11.23
N ILE A 206 -13.82 -9.58 10.05
CA ILE A 206 -12.74 -8.60 9.95
C ILE A 206 -13.08 -7.31 10.69
N SER A 207 -12.19 -6.89 11.59
CA SER A 207 -12.37 -5.61 12.28
C SER A 207 -12.11 -4.42 11.34
N PRO A 208 -12.71 -3.24 11.61
CA PRO A 208 -12.39 -2.02 10.85
C PRO A 208 -10.90 -1.69 10.83
N LYS A 209 -10.19 -1.98 11.93
CA LYS A 209 -8.75 -1.78 12.03
C LYS A 209 -7.98 -2.74 11.13
N ASP A 210 -8.28 -4.04 11.19
CA ASP A 210 -7.58 -5.05 10.37
C ASP A 210 -7.84 -4.82 8.88
N PHE A 211 -9.06 -4.41 8.52
CA PHE A 211 -9.38 -4.00 7.15
C PHE A 211 -8.57 -2.77 6.74
N ALA A 212 -8.49 -1.74 7.59
CA ALA A 212 -7.75 -0.52 7.31
C ALA A 212 -6.25 -0.79 7.12
N ASP A 213 -5.65 -1.63 7.97
CA ASP A 213 -4.25 -2.04 7.88
C ASP A 213 -3.99 -2.79 6.56
N MET A 214 -4.83 -3.77 6.25
CA MET A 214 -4.71 -4.57 5.02
C MET A 214 -4.91 -3.71 3.76
N TYR A 215 -5.91 -2.82 3.77
CA TYR A 215 -6.23 -1.94 2.66
C TYR A 215 -5.10 -0.95 2.38
N ALA A 216 -4.56 -0.33 3.43
CA ALA A 216 -3.43 0.61 3.33
C ALA A 216 -2.15 -0.07 2.80
N GLN A 217 -1.82 -1.26 3.30
CA GLN A 217 -0.70 -2.07 2.79
C GLN A 217 -0.88 -2.40 1.32
N THR A 218 -2.08 -2.84 0.93
CA THR A 218 -2.37 -3.24 -0.46
C THR A 218 -2.24 -2.06 -1.42
N ILE A 219 -2.75 -0.87 -1.06
CA ILE A 219 -2.60 0.33 -1.88
C ILE A 219 -1.12 0.73 -1.99
N THR A 220 -0.44 0.83 -0.86
CA THR A 220 0.96 1.27 -0.83
C THR A 220 1.85 0.34 -1.66
N TYR A 221 1.68 -0.97 -1.50
CA TYR A 221 2.49 -1.94 -2.22
C TYR A 221 2.06 -2.12 -3.68
N GLY A 222 0.78 -1.95 -3.99
CA GLY A 222 0.31 -1.93 -5.37
C GLY A 222 0.86 -0.75 -6.17
N LEU A 223 0.94 0.44 -5.57
CA LEU A 223 1.62 1.60 -6.16
C LEU A 223 3.13 1.34 -6.35
N PHE A 224 3.78 0.71 -5.38
CA PHE A 224 5.17 0.27 -5.50
C PHE A 224 5.37 -0.68 -6.68
N THR A 225 4.50 -1.69 -6.81
CA THR A 225 4.51 -2.64 -7.92
C THR A 225 4.31 -1.95 -9.26
N ALA A 226 3.34 -1.05 -9.35
CA ALA A 226 3.08 -0.27 -10.56
C ALA A 226 4.30 0.57 -10.95
N ARG A 227 4.92 1.26 -9.98
CA ARG A 227 6.12 2.07 -10.22
C ARG A 227 7.32 1.23 -10.63
N TYR A 228 7.46 0.02 -10.09
CA TYR A 228 8.50 -0.92 -10.51
C TYR A 228 8.39 -1.28 -12.00
N HIS A 229 7.16 -1.45 -12.51
CA HIS A 229 6.89 -1.75 -13.93
C HIS A 229 6.79 -0.52 -14.82
N ASP A 230 6.96 0.69 -14.28
CA ASP A 230 6.84 1.92 -15.03
C ASP A 230 8.09 2.19 -15.87
N PRO A 231 7.97 2.19 -17.21
CA PRO A 231 9.09 2.51 -18.10
C PRO A 231 9.36 4.02 -18.20
N THR A 232 8.46 4.87 -17.66
CA THR A 232 8.46 6.31 -17.85
C THR A 232 8.74 7.05 -16.55
N LEU A 233 10.01 7.14 -16.14
CA LEU A 233 10.40 7.77 -14.87
C LEU A 233 9.83 9.19 -14.63
N PRO A 234 9.65 10.07 -15.63
CA PRO A 234 9.16 11.44 -15.41
C PRO A 234 7.69 11.56 -15.03
N THR A 235 6.88 10.52 -15.28
CA THR A 235 5.44 10.54 -15.01
C THR A 235 5.04 9.38 -14.11
N PHE A 236 4.08 9.60 -13.25
CA PHE A 236 3.41 8.57 -12.47
C PHE A 236 2.12 9.14 -11.89
N SER A 237 1.02 8.41 -12.03
CA SER A 237 -0.29 8.80 -11.54
C SER A 237 -1.11 7.60 -11.07
N ARG A 238 -2.23 7.82 -10.38
CA ARG A 238 -3.16 6.74 -10.01
C ARG A 238 -3.68 5.97 -11.22
N GLN A 239 -3.99 6.69 -12.30
CA GLN A 239 -4.48 6.12 -13.56
C GLN A 239 -3.40 5.27 -14.23
N GLU A 240 -2.18 5.78 -14.26
CA GLU A 240 -1.03 5.07 -14.80
C GLU A 240 -0.71 3.82 -13.97
N ALA A 241 -0.73 3.92 -12.64
CA ALA A 241 -0.59 2.78 -11.75
C ALA A 241 -1.62 1.67 -12.05
N TYR A 242 -2.89 2.03 -12.30
CA TYR A 242 -3.90 1.07 -12.70
C TYR A 242 -3.57 0.36 -14.02
N GLN A 243 -2.99 1.07 -14.99
CA GLN A 243 -2.61 0.49 -16.29
C GLN A 243 -1.42 -0.45 -16.17
N LEU A 244 -0.45 -0.07 -15.35
CA LEU A 244 0.82 -0.79 -15.15
C LEU A 244 0.68 -2.06 -14.30
N LEU A 245 -0.38 -2.18 -13.50
CA LEU A 245 -0.62 -3.38 -12.71
C LEU A 245 -0.88 -4.60 -13.62
N PRO A 246 -0.22 -5.75 -13.34
CA PRO A 246 -0.37 -6.95 -14.12
C PRO A 246 -1.83 -7.43 -14.20
N ALA A 247 -2.26 -7.87 -15.39
CA ALA A 247 -3.58 -8.46 -15.59
C ALA A 247 -3.75 -9.81 -14.86
N SER A 248 -2.64 -10.46 -14.53
CA SER A 248 -2.56 -11.68 -13.72
C SER A 248 -3.12 -11.50 -12.29
N ASN A 249 -3.26 -10.26 -11.82
CA ASN A 249 -3.85 -9.94 -10.53
C ASN A 249 -5.18 -9.19 -10.65
N PRO A 250 -6.30 -9.89 -10.91
CA PRO A 250 -7.61 -9.25 -11.11
C PRO A 250 -8.12 -8.49 -9.90
N PHE A 251 -7.72 -8.92 -8.69
CA PHE A 251 -8.13 -8.26 -7.45
C PHE A 251 -7.46 -6.88 -7.31
N LEU A 252 -6.13 -6.81 -7.46
CA LEU A 252 -5.43 -5.52 -7.44
C LEU A 252 -5.96 -4.60 -8.54
N LYS A 253 -6.17 -5.15 -9.73
CA LYS A 253 -6.71 -4.37 -10.86
C LYS A 253 -8.09 -3.79 -10.55
N LYS A 254 -8.97 -4.54 -9.88
CA LYS A 254 -10.29 -4.06 -9.44
C LYS A 254 -10.17 -2.99 -8.35
N LEU A 255 -9.32 -3.20 -7.35
CA LEU A 255 -9.06 -2.22 -6.30
C LEU A 255 -8.48 -0.92 -6.89
N PHE A 256 -7.49 -1.03 -7.77
CA PHE A 256 -6.87 0.13 -8.41
C PHE A 256 -7.79 0.80 -9.43
N GLY A 257 -8.73 0.08 -10.03
CA GLY A 257 -9.80 0.68 -10.84
C GLY A 257 -10.67 1.64 -10.01
N TYR A 258 -10.97 1.28 -8.76
CA TYR A 258 -11.61 2.18 -7.82
C TYR A 258 -10.71 3.37 -7.46
N ILE A 259 -9.45 3.12 -7.07
CA ILE A 259 -8.50 4.18 -6.65
C ILE A 259 -8.18 5.16 -7.79
N ALA A 260 -8.11 4.66 -9.04
CA ALA A 260 -7.89 5.48 -10.22
C ALA A 260 -9.12 6.31 -10.62
N GLY A 261 -10.32 5.92 -10.14
CA GLY A 261 -11.56 6.60 -10.42
C GLY A 261 -11.70 7.95 -9.73
N MET A 262 -12.69 8.74 -10.17
CA MET A 262 -13.01 10.04 -9.56
C MET A 262 -13.83 9.90 -8.27
N GLU A 263 -14.31 8.73 -7.95
CA GLU A 263 -15.21 8.44 -6.81
C GLU A 263 -14.46 7.99 -5.55
N VAL A 264 -13.14 8.12 -5.52
CA VAL A 264 -12.34 7.79 -4.32
C VAL A 264 -12.79 8.65 -3.15
N ASP A 265 -13.01 8.01 -2.00
CA ASP A 265 -13.36 8.74 -0.78
C ASP A 265 -12.34 9.86 -0.50
N THR A 266 -12.84 11.08 -0.44
CA THR A 266 -12.00 12.28 -0.33
C THR A 266 -11.18 12.34 0.96
N ARG A 267 -11.56 11.52 1.98
CA ARG A 267 -10.81 11.40 3.23
C ARG A 267 -9.46 10.71 3.04
N ILE A 268 -9.33 9.83 2.03
CA ILE A 268 -8.12 9.04 1.77
C ILE A 268 -7.40 9.45 0.49
N SER A 269 -8.07 10.08 -0.47
CA SER A 269 -7.51 10.41 -1.79
C SER A 269 -6.20 11.18 -1.70
N TRP A 270 -6.12 12.16 -0.82
CA TRP A 270 -4.93 13.01 -0.65
C TRP A 270 -3.69 12.23 -0.16
N VAL A 271 -3.87 11.19 0.69
CA VAL A 271 -2.75 10.33 1.12
C VAL A 271 -2.28 9.44 -0.02
N ILE A 272 -3.23 8.95 -0.84
CA ILE A 272 -2.91 8.17 -2.04
C ILE A 272 -2.13 9.04 -3.02
N ASP A 273 -2.54 10.30 -3.23
CA ASP A 273 -1.82 11.24 -4.09
C ASP A 273 -0.43 11.58 -3.54
N ASP A 274 -0.28 11.69 -2.22
CA ASP A 274 1.00 11.89 -1.56
C ASP A 274 1.92 10.64 -1.67
N LEU A 275 1.36 9.42 -1.68
CA LEU A 275 2.08 8.19 -2.03
C LEU A 275 2.55 8.21 -3.49
N VAL A 276 1.68 8.64 -4.42
CA VAL A 276 2.04 8.78 -5.84
C VAL A 276 3.21 9.75 -6.01
N GLN A 277 3.20 10.90 -5.32
CA GLN A 277 4.31 11.85 -5.33
C GLN A 277 5.61 11.24 -4.81
N MET A 278 5.55 10.48 -3.73
CA MET A 278 6.70 9.79 -3.19
C MET A 278 7.30 8.82 -4.23
N TYR A 279 6.46 8.04 -4.91
CA TYR A 279 6.93 7.10 -5.94
C TYR A 279 7.42 7.80 -7.21
N LEU A 280 6.84 8.92 -7.59
CA LEU A 280 7.33 9.74 -8.71
C LEU A 280 8.77 10.20 -8.48
N ALA A 281 9.14 10.46 -7.21
CA ALA A 281 10.51 10.84 -6.83
C ALA A 281 11.50 9.66 -6.77
N CYS A 282 11.08 8.42 -7.11
CA CYS A 282 11.88 7.20 -6.98
C CYS A 282 12.03 6.48 -8.31
N ASP A 283 13.24 5.96 -8.58
CA ASP A 283 13.49 4.88 -9.53
C ASP A 283 13.50 3.55 -8.74
N VAL A 284 12.33 2.94 -8.60
CA VAL A 284 12.16 1.72 -7.81
C VAL A 284 12.93 0.55 -8.43
N ALA A 285 12.98 0.45 -9.76
CA ALA A 285 13.66 -0.64 -10.45
C ALA A 285 15.18 -0.57 -10.20
N GLN A 286 15.78 0.60 -10.37
CA GLN A 286 17.20 0.81 -10.09
C GLN A 286 17.53 0.60 -8.60
N MET A 287 16.64 1.02 -7.72
CA MET A 287 16.81 0.90 -6.28
C MET A 287 16.82 -0.58 -5.86
N LEU A 288 15.88 -1.39 -6.35
CA LEU A 288 15.84 -2.84 -6.09
C LEU A 288 17.04 -3.57 -6.71
N ALA A 289 17.51 -3.17 -7.89
CA ALA A 289 18.71 -3.75 -8.51
C ALA A 289 19.98 -3.53 -7.66
N SER A 290 20.01 -2.48 -6.86
CA SER A 290 21.10 -2.18 -5.93
C SER A 290 20.90 -2.75 -4.52
N TYR A 291 19.66 -3.10 -4.19
CA TYR A 291 19.24 -3.58 -2.88
C TYR A 291 19.44 -5.11 -2.78
N GLY A 292 20.15 -5.56 -1.78
CA GLY A 292 20.32 -6.99 -1.56
C GLY A 292 21.31 -7.65 -2.54
N LYS A 293 22.56 -7.18 -2.53
CA LYS A 293 23.67 -7.88 -3.23
C LYS A 293 24.00 -9.26 -2.67
N ASP A 294 23.24 -9.72 -1.68
CA ASP A 294 23.36 -11.04 -1.08
C ASP A 294 22.56 -12.04 -1.94
N GLU A 295 23.23 -12.88 -2.67
CA GLU A 295 22.65 -13.92 -3.54
C GLU A 295 21.71 -14.90 -2.81
N THR A 296 21.69 -14.85 -1.47
CA THR A 296 20.80 -15.67 -0.63
C THR A 296 19.44 -15.04 -0.38
N LYS A 297 19.23 -13.80 -0.79
CA LYS A 297 17.99 -13.01 -0.52
C LYS A 297 17.36 -12.53 -1.82
N ASP A 298 16.05 -12.71 -1.90
CA ASP A 298 15.24 -12.10 -2.94
C ASP A 298 15.01 -10.61 -2.61
N PRO A 299 15.45 -9.65 -3.47
CA PRO A 299 15.37 -8.23 -3.17
C PRO A 299 13.93 -7.72 -2.90
N ILE A 300 12.94 -8.26 -3.62
CA ILE A 300 11.54 -7.84 -3.48
C ILE A 300 10.96 -8.32 -2.15
N VAL A 301 11.23 -9.58 -1.81
CA VAL A 301 10.78 -10.16 -0.54
C VAL A 301 11.44 -9.45 0.63
N HIS A 302 12.74 -9.20 0.54
CA HIS A 302 13.48 -8.51 1.59
C HIS A 302 12.99 -7.07 1.79
N PHE A 303 12.76 -6.33 0.70
CA PHE A 303 12.18 -4.99 0.76
C PHE A 303 10.80 -4.99 1.43
N TYR A 304 9.98 -6.02 1.12
CA TYR A 304 8.68 -6.17 1.76
C TYR A 304 8.78 -6.54 3.25
N GLU A 305 9.72 -7.40 3.61
CA GLU A 305 9.98 -7.75 5.01
C GLU A 305 10.35 -6.53 5.83
N ASP A 306 11.24 -5.69 5.30
CA ASP A 306 11.64 -4.45 5.94
C ASP A 306 10.47 -3.46 6.06
N PHE A 307 9.64 -3.35 5.01
CA PHE A 307 8.42 -2.55 5.06
C PHE A 307 7.47 -3.05 6.17
N LEU A 308 7.21 -4.35 6.25
CA LEU A 308 6.36 -4.92 7.30
C LEU A 308 6.95 -4.74 8.70
N GLU A 309 8.27 -4.83 8.85
CA GLU A 309 8.92 -4.62 10.13
C GLU A 309 8.70 -3.20 10.66
N VAL A 310 8.72 -2.20 9.78
CA VAL A 310 8.46 -0.80 10.16
C VAL A 310 6.95 -0.56 10.33
N PHE A 311 6.12 -1.11 9.45
CA PHE A 311 4.67 -0.91 9.47
C PHE A 311 3.99 -1.56 10.68
N GLU A 312 4.34 -2.82 11.01
CA GLU A 312 3.67 -3.64 12.03
C GLU A 312 4.60 -4.15 13.13
N LYS A 313 5.38 -3.30 13.76
CA LYS A 313 6.37 -3.68 14.79
C LYS A 313 5.85 -4.61 15.91
N LYS A 314 4.57 -4.56 16.25
CA LYS A 314 3.93 -5.42 17.28
C LYS A 314 3.27 -6.67 16.70
N THR A 315 2.57 -6.55 15.58
CA THR A 315 1.66 -7.57 15.06
C THR A 315 2.41 -8.70 14.35
N ARG A 316 3.61 -8.43 13.81
CA ARG A 316 4.45 -9.45 13.16
C ARG A 316 4.82 -10.60 14.11
N LYS A 317 5.14 -10.29 15.39
CA LYS A 317 5.42 -11.30 16.42
C LYS A 317 4.18 -12.11 16.79
N ASP A 318 3.03 -11.45 16.86
CA ASP A 318 1.79 -12.06 17.32
C ASP A 318 1.14 -12.96 16.24
N ARG A 319 1.33 -12.64 14.97
CA ARG A 319 0.79 -13.41 13.82
C ARG A 319 1.73 -14.49 13.30
N GLY A 320 2.98 -14.58 13.80
CA GLY A 320 3.94 -15.60 13.40
C GLY A 320 4.35 -15.52 11.93
N VAL A 321 4.27 -14.34 11.31
CA VAL A 321 4.64 -14.14 9.89
C VAL A 321 6.16 -14.10 9.79
N TRP A 322 6.77 -15.26 9.56
CA TRP A 322 8.19 -15.42 9.32
C TRP A 322 8.40 -16.04 7.95
N TYR A 323 9.22 -15.42 7.14
CA TYR A 323 9.57 -15.95 5.82
C TYR A 323 10.67 -17.01 5.97
N THR A 324 10.49 -18.11 5.24
CA THR A 324 11.47 -19.20 5.25
C THR A 324 12.70 -18.77 4.46
N PRO A 325 13.91 -18.78 5.05
CA PRO A 325 15.13 -18.44 4.34
C PRO A 325 15.34 -19.26 3.07
N LEU A 326 15.78 -18.62 2.00
CA LEU A 326 15.91 -19.25 0.67
C LEU A 326 16.73 -20.55 0.66
N PRO A 327 17.84 -20.70 1.42
CA PRO A 327 18.56 -21.96 1.51
C PRO A 327 17.70 -23.13 2.04
N ILE A 328 16.78 -22.85 2.99
CA ILE A 328 15.86 -23.85 3.55
C ILE A 328 14.80 -24.23 2.51
N VAL A 329 14.24 -23.23 1.81
CA VAL A 329 13.28 -23.46 0.72
C VAL A 329 13.91 -24.36 -0.36
N ASN A 330 15.13 -24.04 -0.78
CA ASN A 330 15.90 -24.81 -1.75
C ASN A 330 16.15 -26.27 -1.29
N PHE A 331 16.50 -26.45 -0.03
CA PHE A 331 16.67 -27.77 0.53
C PHE A 331 15.35 -28.57 0.50
N MET A 332 14.25 -27.95 0.89
CA MET A 332 12.93 -28.62 0.89
C MET A 332 12.48 -28.99 -0.53
N VAL A 333 12.63 -28.09 -1.51
CA VAL A 333 12.26 -28.37 -2.91
C VAL A 333 13.08 -29.52 -3.49
N ARG A 334 14.41 -29.53 -3.27
CA ARG A 334 15.29 -30.64 -3.72
C ARG A 334 14.97 -31.95 -3.03
N THR A 335 14.64 -31.91 -1.73
CA THR A 335 14.26 -33.10 -0.98
C THR A 335 12.96 -33.70 -1.53
N LEU A 336 11.95 -32.85 -1.81
CA LEU A 336 10.70 -33.31 -2.43
C LEU A 336 10.93 -33.92 -3.81
N ASP A 337 11.79 -33.32 -4.63
CA ASP A 337 12.15 -33.85 -5.95
C ASP A 337 12.80 -35.24 -5.82
N THR A 338 13.74 -35.41 -4.89
CA THR A 338 14.40 -36.69 -4.61
C THR A 338 13.38 -37.74 -4.14
N LEU A 339 12.48 -37.37 -3.22
CA LEU A 339 11.44 -38.28 -2.73
C LEU A 339 10.51 -38.75 -3.87
N LEU A 340 10.10 -37.83 -4.76
CA LEU A 340 9.27 -38.15 -5.92
C LEU A 340 9.97 -39.15 -6.84
N LYS A 341 11.29 -39.02 -7.06
CA LYS A 341 12.09 -39.91 -7.88
C LYS A 341 12.26 -41.29 -7.25
N GLU A 342 12.65 -41.32 -5.99
CA GLU A 342 13.07 -42.55 -5.32
C GLU A 342 11.92 -43.36 -4.73
N GLN A 343 10.92 -42.68 -4.14
CA GLN A 343 9.83 -43.36 -3.42
C GLN A 343 8.56 -43.52 -4.27
N PHE A 344 8.36 -42.60 -5.23
CA PHE A 344 7.15 -42.62 -6.07
C PHE A 344 7.39 -43.06 -7.51
N ASN A 345 8.62 -43.44 -7.84
CA ASN A 345 9.05 -43.93 -9.17
C ASN A 345 8.67 -42.90 -10.28
N LEU A 346 8.93 -41.62 -10.05
CA LEU A 346 8.74 -40.55 -11.00
C LEU A 346 10.11 -40.01 -11.47
N PRO A 347 10.67 -40.51 -12.59
CA PRO A 347 12.03 -40.16 -12.99
C PRO A 347 12.30 -38.70 -13.18
N GLN A 348 11.26 -37.91 -13.52
CA GLN A 348 11.36 -36.45 -13.68
C GLN A 348 11.06 -35.70 -12.36
N GLY A 349 10.77 -36.40 -11.26
CA GLY A 349 10.53 -35.82 -9.95
C GLY A 349 9.40 -34.80 -9.96
N ILE A 350 9.69 -33.58 -9.45
CA ILE A 350 8.72 -32.50 -9.39
C ILE A 350 8.34 -31.95 -10.80
N ALA A 351 9.17 -32.26 -11.81
CA ALA A 351 8.89 -31.86 -13.20
C ALA A 351 8.04 -32.91 -13.96
N ASP A 352 7.61 -34.01 -13.33
CA ASP A 352 6.87 -35.06 -13.96
C ASP A 352 5.58 -34.59 -14.63
N THR A 353 5.34 -35.05 -15.87
CA THR A 353 4.19 -34.66 -16.70
C THR A 353 3.12 -35.73 -16.80
N SER A 354 3.34 -36.90 -16.18
CA SER A 354 2.41 -38.03 -16.23
C SER A 354 1.06 -37.69 -15.65
N LYS A 355 -0.01 -38.21 -16.23
CA LYS A 355 -1.39 -37.99 -15.82
C LYS A 355 -2.05 -39.25 -15.36
N ILE A 356 -3.05 -39.11 -14.51
CA ILE A 356 -3.95 -40.18 -14.07
C ILE A 356 -5.39 -39.77 -14.39
N LYS A 357 -6.22 -40.75 -14.63
CA LYS A 357 -7.66 -40.60 -14.79
C LYS A 357 -8.34 -40.75 -13.43
N VAL A 358 -9.13 -39.78 -13.06
CA VAL A 358 -9.90 -39.77 -11.81
C VAL A 358 -11.37 -39.65 -12.14
N GLN A 359 -12.18 -40.53 -11.58
CA GLN A 359 -13.64 -40.39 -11.66
C GLN A 359 -14.10 -39.38 -10.65
N THR A 360 -14.74 -38.30 -11.14
CA THR A 360 -15.32 -37.21 -10.34
C THR A 360 -16.83 -37.31 -10.40
N GLN A 361 -17.49 -37.22 -9.23
CA GLN A 361 -18.94 -37.07 -9.15
C GLN A 361 -19.33 -35.62 -9.29
N GLN A 362 -20.22 -35.33 -10.22
CA GLN A 362 -20.86 -34.02 -10.33
C GLN A 362 -22.32 -34.15 -9.91
N ASP A 363 -22.80 -33.20 -9.06
CA ASP A 363 -24.21 -33.11 -8.69
C ASP A 363 -25.05 -32.78 -9.92
N ASN A 364 -25.89 -33.71 -10.35
CA ASN A 364 -26.88 -33.49 -11.37
C ASN A 364 -28.26 -33.29 -10.72
N LYS A 365 -28.84 -32.13 -10.88
CA LYS A 365 -30.12 -31.74 -10.25
C LYS A 365 -31.31 -32.64 -10.67
N VAL A 366 -31.16 -33.41 -11.74
CA VAL A 366 -32.24 -34.25 -12.32
C VAL A 366 -32.00 -35.75 -12.10
N ALA A 367 -30.74 -36.21 -12.12
CA ALA A 367 -30.38 -37.63 -12.11
C ALA A 367 -29.54 -38.07 -10.89
N GLY A 368 -29.30 -37.17 -9.93
CA GLY A 368 -28.51 -37.46 -8.71
C GLY A 368 -27.03 -37.23 -8.87
N PHE A 369 -26.29 -38.01 -9.64
CA PHE A 369 -24.86 -37.84 -9.88
C PHE A 369 -24.47 -38.26 -11.30
N ASP A 370 -23.67 -37.47 -11.96
CA ASP A 370 -22.95 -37.83 -13.16
C ASP A 370 -21.51 -38.18 -12.79
N ILE A 371 -21.00 -39.30 -13.33
CA ILE A 371 -19.61 -39.70 -13.17
C ILE A 371 -18.87 -39.18 -14.41
N GLU A 372 -17.97 -38.26 -14.23
CA GLU A 372 -17.10 -37.73 -15.26
C GLU A 372 -15.64 -38.21 -15.01
N GLU A 373 -15.01 -38.79 -16.03
CA GLU A 373 -13.60 -39.15 -15.98
C GLU A 373 -12.76 -37.93 -16.40
N LYS A 374 -11.90 -37.45 -15.48
CA LYS A 374 -11.00 -36.33 -15.74
C LYS A 374 -9.55 -36.72 -15.59
N GLU A 375 -8.71 -36.19 -16.46
CA GLU A 375 -7.27 -36.36 -16.39
C GLU A 375 -6.64 -35.28 -15.50
N TYR A 376 -5.83 -35.71 -14.54
CA TYR A 376 -5.04 -34.83 -13.67
C TYR A 376 -3.57 -35.23 -13.70
N HIS A 377 -2.67 -34.24 -13.59
CA HIS A 377 -1.26 -34.55 -13.38
C HIS A 377 -1.08 -35.37 -12.09
N ARG A 378 -0.23 -36.37 -12.11
CA ARG A 378 0.09 -37.18 -10.94
C ARG A 378 0.69 -36.35 -9.81
N VAL A 379 1.57 -35.42 -10.15
CA VAL A 379 2.16 -34.48 -9.20
C VAL A 379 1.36 -33.22 -9.23
N GLN A 380 0.67 -32.90 -8.13
CA GLN A 380 0.02 -31.65 -7.87
C GLN A 380 0.85 -30.84 -6.87
N ILE A 381 1.01 -29.55 -7.10
CA ILE A 381 1.78 -28.66 -6.24
C ILE A 381 0.77 -27.72 -5.55
N LEU A 382 0.81 -27.75 -4.22
CA LEU A 382 -0.04 -26.89 -3.39
C LEU A 382 0.80 -26.24 -2.30
N ASP A 383 0.83 -24.91 -2.30
CA ASP A 383 1.31 -24.13 -1.19
C ASP A 383 0.09 -23.52 -0.45
N PRO A 384 -0.30 -24.04 0.71
CA PRO A 384 -1.52 -23.63 1.41
C PRO A 384 -1.36 -22.30 2.17
N ALA A 385 -0.15 -21.76 2.26
CA ALA A 385 0.18 -20.51 2.94
C ALA A 385 1.30 -19.80 2.16
N THR A 386 0.98 -19.40 0.93
CA THR A 386 1.93 -18.97 -0.11
C THR A 386 2.82 -17.80 0.34
N GLY A 387 2.31 -16.91 1.24
CA GLY A 387 3.04 -15.73 1.63
C GLY A 387 3.38 -14.87 0.42
N THR A 388 4.66 -14.53 0.28
CA THR A 388 5.20 -13.80 -0.88
C THR A 388 5.55 -14.70 -2.07
N GLY A 389 5.11 -15.94 -2.09
CA GLY A 389 5.31 -16.88 -3.21
C GLY A 389 6.70 -17.51 -3.29
N THR A 390 7.49 -17.50 -2.23
CA THR A 390 8.89 -17.96 -2.26
C THR A 390 9.02 -19.43 -2.62
N PHE A 391 8.17 -20.30 -2.07
CA PHE A 391 8.19 -21.74 -2.42
C PHE A 391 7.78 -21.96 -3.87
N LEU A 392 6.70 -21.33 -4.32
CA LEU A 392 6.24 -21.49 -5.71
C LEU A 392 7.27 -20.99 -6.71
N ALA A 393 7.87 -19.83 -6.44
CA ALA A 393 8.93 -19.26 -7.26
C ALA A 393 10.14 -20.21 -7.34
N GLN A 394 10.58 -20.74 -6.22
CA GLN A 394 11.73 -21.64 -6.17
C GLN A 394 11.46 -22.99 -6.87
N ILE A 395 10.23 -23.49 -6.81
CA ILE A 395 9.82 -24.68 -7.58
C ILE A 395 9.89 -24.39 -9.08
N ILE A 396 9.39 -23.24 -9.52
CA ILE A 396 9.44 -22.83 -10.93
C ILE A 396 10.89 -22.73 -11.41
N GLU A 397 11.75 -22.05 -10.65
CA GLU A 397 13.17 -21.89 -10.99
C GLU A 397 13.90 -23.23 -11.03
N TYR A 398 13.65 -24.10 -10.05
CA TYR A 398 14.24 -25.44 -9.98
C TYR A 398 13.85 -26.30 -11.19
N ILE A 399 12.58 -26.24 -11.60
CA ILE A 399 12.12 -26.93 -12.82
C ILE A 399 12.74 -26.28 -14.06
N ALA A 400 12.76 -24.94 -14.17
CA ALA A 400 13.31 -24.23 -15.32
C ALA A 400 14.79 -24.55 -15.56
N GLN A 401 15.57 -24.75 -14.50
CA GLN A 401 16.98 -25.17 -14.61
C GLN A 401 17.14 -26.53 -15.33
N GLN A 402 16.15 -27.43 -15.20
CA GLN A 402 16.18 -28.71 -15.91
C GLN A 402 15.95 -28.57 -17.42
N PHE A 403 15.34 -27.46 -17.85
CA PHE A 403 15.08 -27.11 -19.25
C PHE A 403 16.12 -26.14 -19.84
N ALA A 404 17.19 -25.81 -19.13
CA ALA A 404 18.18 -24.81 -19.55
C ALA A 404 18.79 -25.10 -20.94
N SER A 405 18.96 -26.38 -21.30
CA SER A 405 19.43 -26.83 -22.63
C SER A 405 18.31 -27.04 -23.66
N GLN A 406 17.04 -26.84 -23.29
CA GLN A 406 15.86 -27.17 -24.09
C GLN A 406 14.83 -26.02 -24.06
N GLN A 407 15.30 -24.79 -24.22
CA GLN A 407 14.47 -23.58 -24.10
C GLN A 407 13.25 -23.57 -25.04
N GLY A 408 13.34 -24.22 -26.20
CA GLY A 408 12.23 -24.28 -27.18
C GLY A 408 10.98 -25.01 -26.69
N ILE A 409 11.11 -25.91 -25.72
CA ILE A 409 9.96 -26.66 -25.16
C ILE A 409 9.49 -26.12 -23.80
N TRP A 410 10.24 -25.21 -23.18
CA TRP A 410 9.92 -24.66 -21.87
C TRP A 410 8.55 -23.97 -21.84
N GLN A 411 8.23 -23.17 -22.87
CA GLN A 411 6.97 -22.44 -22.93
C GLN A 411 5.76 -23.38 -22.99
N ASN A 412 5.84 -24.45 -23.80
CA ASN A 412 4.77 -25.46 -23.87
C ASN A 412 4.66 -26.20 -22.54
N TYR A 413 5.79 -26.54 -21.91
CA TYR A 413 5.78 -27.20 -20.62
C TYR A 413 5.12 -26.34 -19.54
N VAL A 414 5.41 -25.04 -19.51
CA VAL A 414 4.79 -24.10 -18.57
C VAL A 414 3.27 -24.11 -18.73
N GLN A 415 2.79 -23.96 -19.94
CA GLN A 415 1.34 -23.86 -20.21
C GLN A 415 0.60 -25.17 -20.02
N GLU A 416 1.15 -26.28 -20.50
CA GLU A 416 0.45 -27.55 -20.52
C GLU A 416 0.63 -28.37 -19.23
N HIS A 417 1.75 -28.18 -18.53
CA HIS A 417 2.13 -29.04 -17.41
C HIS A 417 2.40 -28.31 -16.10
N LEU A 418 2.97 -27.11 -16.10
CA LEU A 418 3.32 -26.42 -14.86
C LEU A 418 2.14 -25.65 -14.27
N LEU A 419 1.59 -24.70 -15.02
CA LEU A 419 0.49 -23.86 -14.54
C LEU A 419 -0.77 -24.63 -14.14
N PRO A 420 -1.21 -25.71 -14.84
CA PRO A 420 -2.41 -26.44 -14.44
C PRO A 420 -2.33 -27.15 -13.10
N ARG A 421 -1.12 -27.37 -12.57
CA ARG A 421 -0.88 -28.12 -11.32
C ARG A 421 -0.25 -27.30 -10.21
N LEU A 422 0.09 -26.03 -10.48
CA LEU A 422 0.68 -25.12 -9.52
C LEU A 422 -0.44 -24.35 -8.82
N ASN A 423 -0.60 -24.55 -7.51
CA ASN A 423 -1.65 -23.93 -6.73
C ASN A 423 -1.08 -23.27 -5.48
N GLY A 424 -1.61 -22.09 -5.14
CA GLY A 424 -1.26 -21.39 -3.91
C GLY A 424 -2.48 -20.78 -3.27
N PHE A 425 -2.49 -20.69 -1.94
CA PHE A 425 -3.50 -19.98 -1.17
C PHE A 425 -2.84 -18.93 -0.30
N GLU A 426 -3.34 -17.72 -0.35
CA GLU A 426 -2.90 -16.62 0.50
C GLU A 426 -4.11 -15.81 0.98
N LEU A 427 -4.14 -15.53 2.27
CA LEU A 427 -5.21 -14.78 2.92
C LEU A 427 -4.91 -13.27 2.92
N LEU A 428 -3.64 -12.91 3.11
CA LEU A 428 -3.23 -11.52 3.20
C LEU A 428 -3.04 -10.93 1.81
N MET A 429 -3.85 -9.93 1.47
CA MET A 429 -3.88 -9.35 0.14
C MET A 429 -2.57 -8.70 -0.30
N ALA A 430 -1.82 -8.10 0.63
CA ALA A 430 -0.51 -7.55 0.33
C ALA A 430 0.49 -8.65 -0.06
N SER A 431 0.58 -9.73 0.73
CA SER A 431 1.42 -10.90 0.41
C SER A 431 1.01 -11.56 -0.90
N TYR A 432 -0.31 -11.69 -1.14
CA TYR A 432 -0.86 -12.17 -2.41
C TYR A 432 -0.39 -11.34 -3.60
N ALA A 433 -0.44 -10.00 -3.48
CA ALA A 433 0.01 -9.08 -4.53
C ALA A 433 1.50 -9.25 -4.85
N ILE A 434 2.32 -9.44 -3.81
CA ILE A 434 3.76 -9.64 -3.95
C ILE A 434 4.06 -11.00 -4.56
N ALA A 435 3.34 -12.05 -4.15
CA ALA A 435 3.48 -13.36 -4.77
C ALA A 435 3.25 -13.30 -6.29
N HIS A 436 2.20 -12.57 -6.72
CA HIS A 436 1.95 -12.36 -8.14
C HIS A 436 3.07 -11.58 -8.81
N LEU A 437 3.51 -10.45 -8.23
CA LEU A 437 4.62 -9.68 -8.76
C LEU A 437 5.88 -10.56 -8.94
N LYS A 438 6.20 -11.34 -7.93
CA LYS A 438 7.37 -12.23 -7.96
C LYS A 438 7.25 -13.30 -9.03
N LEU A 439 6.09 -13.95 -9.14
CA LEU A 439 5.84 -14.96 -10.15
C LEU A 439 5.86 -14.38 -11.57
N ASP A 440 5.35 -13.17 -11.78
CA ASP A 440 5.37 -12.47 -13.07
C ASP A 440 6.79 -12.12 -13.54
N MET A 441 7.74 -11.95 -12.61
CA MET A 441 9.15 -11.68 -12.92
C MET A 441 9.96 -12.93 -13.29
N LEU A 442 9.42 -14.13 -13.06
CA LEU A 442 10.11 -15.37 -13.40
C LEU A 442 10.08 -15.61 -14.91
N PRO A 443 11.08 -16.33 -15.48
CA PRO A 443 11.15 -16.64 -16.89
C PRO A 443 10.10 -17.70 -17.28
N LEU A 444 8.82 -17.36 -17.10
CA LEU A 444 7.70 -18.21 -17.52
C LEU A 444 7.46 -18.14 -19.04
N SER A 445 8.08 -17.19 -19.75
CA SER A 445 8.09 -17.06 -21.20
C SER A 445 9.51 -16.99 -21.74
N ASN A 446 9.75 -17.61 -22.92
CA ASN A 446 11.04 -17.61 -23.63
C ASN A 446 11.40 -16.28 -24.34
N THR A 447 10.88 -15.19 -23.89
CA THR A 447 11.43 -13.91 -24.34
C THR A 447 12.65 -13.65 -23.47
N ASN A 448 13.85 -13.54 -24.12
CA ASN A 448 14.96 -12.80 -23.52
C ASN A 448 14.36 -11.66 -22.71
N PRO A 449 14.82 -11.38 -21.46
CA PRO A 449 14.32 -10.22 -20.78
C PRO A 449 14.44 -9.09 -21.80
N PRO A 450 13.32 -8.54 -22.27
CA PRO A 450 13.43 -7.42 -23.16
C PRO A 450 14.12 -6.35 -22.32
N GLU A 451 15.13 -5.72 -22.89
CA GLU A 451 15.41 -4.37 -22.51
C GLU A 451 14.04 -3.68 -22.34
N HIS A 452 13.56 -3.60 -21.11
CA HIS A 452 12.35 -2.85 -20.69
C HIS A 452 11.10 -2.90 -21.61
N GLN A 453 10.61 -4.08 -21.98
CA GLN A 453 9.24 -4.17 -22.52
C GLN A 453 8.31 -4.86 -21.50
N PRO A 454 7.13 -4.29 -21.20
CA PRO A 454 6.18 -4.91 -20.29
C PRO A 454 5.74 -6.28 -20.86
N HIS A 455 5.84 -7.33 -20.06
CA HIS A 455 5.37 -8.66 -20.43
C HIS A 455 3.83 -8.65 -20.60
N THR A 456 3.37 -8.48 -21.81
CA THR A 456 1.94 -8.39 -22.17
C THR A 456 1.27 -9.74 -22.40
N ASN A 457 1.94 -10.87 -22.19
CA ASN A 457 1.37 -12.19 -22.47
C ASN A 457 1.67 -13.23 -21.42
N ILE A 458 1.20 -13.04 -20.19
CA ILE A 458 0.77 -14.18 -19.39
C ILE A 458 -0.67 -14.43 -19.83
N PRO A 459 -1.01 -15.61 -20.39
CA PRO A 459 -2.39 -15.88 -20.76
C PRO A 459 -3.29 -15.70 -19.54
N ASP A 460 -4.45 -15.12 -19.74
CA ASP A 460 -5.53 -14.90 -18.77
C ASP A 460 -6.10 -16.23 -18.18
N GLN A 461 -5.32 -17.28 -18.25
CA GLN A 461 -5.63 -18.65 -17.89
C GLN A 461 -4.67 -19.21 -16.86
N LEU A 462 -4.67 -18.64 -15.65
CA LEU A 462 -4.79 -19.54 -14.51
C LEU A 462 -6.14 -20.24 -14.72
N PRO A 463 -6.23 -21.58 -14.63
CA PRO A 463 -7.38 -22.31 -15.18
C PRO A 463 -8.68 -21.69 -14.72
N ARG A 464 -9.40 -21.09 -15.65
CA ARG A 464 -10.79 -20.70 -15.49
C ARG A 464 -11.57 -22.01 -15.28
N ARG A 465 -11.65 -22.45 -14.06
CA ARG A 465 -12.84 -23.19 -13.67
C ARG A 465 -13.99 -22.21 -13.86
N THR A 466 -15.11 -22.64 -14.39
CA THR A 466 -16.33 -21.92 -14.79
C THR A 466 -16.99 -21.04 -13.73
N HIS A 467 -16.24 -20.63 -12.69
CA HIS A 467 -16.49 -19.51 -11.80
C HIS A 467 -15.13 -18.85 -11.53
N PRO A 468 -15.01 -17.51 -11.62
CA PRO A 468 -13.79 -16.79 -11.29
C PRO A 468 -13.58 -16.94 -9.79
N ARG A 469 -12.79 -17.90 -9.37
CA ARG A 469 -12.19 -17.86 -8.04
C ARG A 469 -10.84 -17.19 -8.23
N PRO A 470 -10.58 -16.05 -7.55
CA PRO A 470 -9.22 -15.57 -7.32
C PRO A 470 -8.41 -16.70 -6.71
N LEU A 471 -7.07 -16.59 -6.65
CA LEU A 471 -6.27 -17.45 -5.77
C LEU A 471 -7.08 -17.58 -4.49
N THR A 472 -7.77 -18.70 -4.34
CA THR A 472 -9.06 -18.71 -3.68
C THR A 472 -8.86 -18.62 -2.19
N THR A 473 -9.55 -17.69 -1.59
CA THR A 473 -9.90 -17.76 -0.16
C THR A 473 -10.46 -19.15 0.14
N PRO A 474 -9.90 -19.86 1.12
CA PRO A 474 -10.49 -21.10 1.55
C PRO A 474 -11.89 -20.83 2.10
N ARG A 475 -12.89 -21.52 1.61
CA ARG A 475 -14.09 -21.71 2.43
C ARG A 475 -13.62 -22.35 3.74
N PRO A 476 -14.03 -21.86 4.91
CA PRO A 476 -13.72 -22.55 6.16
C PRO A 476 -14.20 -24.00 6.02
N MET A 477 -13.29 -24.97 6.20
CA MET A 477 -13.67 -26.35 6.43
C MET A 477 -14.60 -26.34 7.66
N ALA A 478 -15.87 -26.60 7.44
CA ALA A 478 -16.78 -26.88 8.53
C ALA A 478 -16.24 -28.11 9.25
N LEU A 479 -15.60 -27.90 10.39
CA LEU A 479 -15.32 -28.96 11.36
C LEU A 479 -16.69 -29.53 11.74
N ARG A 480 -17.03 -30.71 11.21
CA ARG A 480 -18.12 -31.53 11.71
C ARG A 480 -17.82 -31.80 13.19
N ARG A 481 -18.55 -31.11 14.05
CA ARG A 481 -18.65 -31.52 15.45
C ARG A 481 -19.27 -32.91 15.45
N SER A 482 -18.49 -33.91 15.82
CA SER A 482 -18.99 -35.21 16.22
C SER A 482 -19.93 -35.01 17.40
N GLN A 483 -21.20 -35.30 17.22
CA GLN A 483 -22.14 -35.41 18.34
C GLN A 483 -21.70 -36.63 19.17
N PRO A 484 -21.72 -36.51 20.51
CA PRO A 484 -21.54 -37.66 21.37
C PRO A 484 -22.74 -38.57 21.24
N HIS A 485 -22.53 -39.84 20.95
CA HIS A 485 -23.51 -40.90 21.11
C HIS A 485 -23.93 -40.95 22.57
N GLN A 486 -25.21 -40.67 22.83
CA GLN A 486 -25.85 -41.11 24.07
C GLN A 486 -26.12 -42.60 23.95
N ALA A 487 -25.56 -43.37 24.88
CA ALA A 487 -26.04 -44.67 25.28
C ALA A 487 -26.85 -44.50 26.55
#